data_d5090d72c9cc84b9296598625efdcaa1
#
_entry.id   d5090d72c9cc84b9296598625efdcaa1
#
_cell.length_a   1.000
_cell.length_b   1.000
_cell.length_c   1.000
_cell.angle_alpha   90.00
_cell.angle_beta   90.00
_cell.angle_gamma   90.00
#
_symmetry.space_group_name_H-M   'P 1'
#
loop_
_entity.id
_entity.type
_entity.pdbx_description
1 polymer ?
#
loop_
_entity_poly.entity_id
_entity_poly.type
_entity_poly.pdbx_seq_one_letter_code
_entity_poly.pdbx_strand_id
1 'polypeptide(L)'
;MIVDVSGLDMFKELQKTLNPVDFDTSNLPQYAENDKVTTATDATLLQKHTQYLTGSLSQEFESNSNPAAIGFDNAGGHSYGLYQIATRSGTMKEYLEYLANHPNPAYKNFAEILNNAGGNFGAMNRTSDFENAWKKLARYSEFTSSQSEFIGKNRYNKIINRIQDIKGLNLQKRHPVIKDVIRSMAVQHGQAQIPIHNAIGTNSNISSWSDEKIINSLYDARTDYMAGIHYTDSNDIKKQQNIIHKRYPKERKKALDALKIKY
;
A
#
# COMPACT_ATOMS: atom_id res chain seq x y z
N MET A 1 39.76 21.85 -8.09
CA MET A 1 39.38 20.96 -9.19
C MET A 1 37.94 20.52 -8.86
N ILE A 2 36.97 21.19 -9.45
CA ILE A 2 35.52 20.89 -9.21
C ILE A 2 35.16 19.78 -10.21
N VAL A 3 34.93 18.59 -9.71
CA VAL A 3 34.39 17.49 -10.53
C VAL A 3 32.89 17.71 -10.64
N ASP A 4 32.49 18.27 -11.77
CA ASP A 4 31.06 18.33 -12.17
C ASP A 4 30.66 16.92 -12.60
N VAL A 5 30.09 16.16 -11.69
CA VAL A 5 29.49 14.86 -12.01
C VAL A 5 28.07 15.16 -12.48
N SER A 6 27.88 15.25 -13.80
CA SER A 6 26.54 15.40 -14.38
C SER A 6 25.66 14.24 -13.91
N GLY A 7 24.38 14.52 -13.58
CA GLY A 7 23.46 13.53 -13.03
C GLY A 7 23.29 12.26 -13.89
N LEU A 8 23.77 12.29 -15.15
CA LEU A 8 23.76 11.16 -16.09
C LEU A 8 24.81 10.08 -15.74
N ASP A 9 25.96 10.47 -15.18
CA ASP A 9 27.04 9.53 -14.82
C ASP A 9 26.73 8.81 -13.51
N MET A 10 26.07 9.50 -12.57
CA MET A 10 25.55 8.88 -11.34
C MET A 10 24.49 7.83 -11.64
N PHE A 11 23.67 8.01 -12.69
CA PHE A 11 22.70 7.02 -13.14
C PHE A 11 23.32 5.78 -13.78
N LYS A 12 24.40 5.94 -14.51
CA LYS A 12 25.13 4.81 -15.11
C LYS A 12 25.83 3.97 -14.03
N GLU A 13 26.34 4.59 -12.98
CA GLU A 13 26.92 3.90 -11.83
C GLU A 13 25.84 3.16 -11.01
N LEU A 14 24.66 3.77 -10.81
CA LEU A 14 23.53 3.11 -10.17
C LEU A 14 23.04 1.88 -10.94
N GLN A 15 22.98 1.94 -12.27
CA GLN A 15 22.62 0.78 -13.10
C GLN A 15 23.67 -0.34 -13.06
N LYS A 16 24.95 -0.04 -12.83
CA LYS A 16 26.00 -1.05 -12.70
C LYS A 16 26.01 -1.76 -11.34
N THR A 17 25.53 -1.09 -10.29
CA THR A 17 25.47 -1.66 -8.93
C THR A 17 24.15 -2.38 -8.64
N LEU A 18 23.12 -2.18 -9.45
CA LEU A 18 21.86 -2.93 -9.38
C LEU A 18 21.98 -4.21 -10.23
N ASN A 19 22.72 -5.19 -9.72
CA ASN A 19 22.45 -6.57 -10.12
C ASN A 19 20.99 -6.88 -9.80
N PRO A 20 20.26 -7.64 -10.65
CA PRO A 20 18.94 -8.13 -10.27
C PRO A 20 19.12 -8.87 -8.94
N VAL A 21 18.53 -8.32 -7.89
CA VAL A 21 18.55 -8.96 -6.58
C VAL A 21 17.83 -10.27 -6.77
N ASP A 22 18.56 -11.38 -6.66
CA ASP A 22 17.97 -12.68 -6.48
C ASP A 22 17.05 -12.58 -5.28
N PHE A 23 15.75 -12.62 -5.53
CA PHE A 23 14.78 -12.74 -4.47
C PHE A 23 15.09 -14.05 -3.76
N ASP A 24 15.54 -13.98 -2.53
CA ASP A 24 15.67 -15.13 -1.66
C ASP A 24 14.29 -15.75 -1.46
N THR A 25 13.99 -16.73 -2.29
CA THR A 25 12.76 -17.52 -2.24
C THR A 25 12.80 -18.61 -1.19
N SER A 26 13.89 -18.73 -0.43
CA SER A 26 14.11 -19.80 0.56
C SER A 26 13.12 -19.76 1.74
N ASN A 27 12.45 -18.64 1.96
CA ASN A 27 11.43 -18.46 3.00
C ASN A 27 9.98 -18.38 2.47
N LEU A 28 9.77 -18.67 1.19
CA LEU A 28 8.42 -18.89 0.69
C LEU A 28 8.01 -20.34 1.04
N PRO A 29 6.75 -20.58 1.48
CA PRO A 29 6.29 -21.96 1.66
C PRO A 29 6.48 -22.71 0.34
N GLN A 30 7.27 -23.79 0.35
CA GLN A 30 7.44 -24.69 -0.78
C GLN A 30 6.08 -25.30 -1.11
N TYR A 31 5.46 -24.79 -2.15
CA TYR A 31 4.38 -25.52 -2.82
C TYR A 31 5.03 -26.62 -3.63
N ALA A 32 4.52 -27.86 -3.47
CA ALA A 32 5.04 -29.03 -4.09
C ALA A 32 5.28 -28.82 -5.60
N GLU A 33 6.50 -29.11 -6.01
CA GLU A 33 7.01 -29.07 -7.39
C GLU A 33 6.39 -30.18 -8.23
N ASN A 34 5.08 -30.16 -8.53
CA ASN A 34 4.47 -31.19 -9.36
C ASN A 34 3.42 -30.73 -10.37
N ASP A 35 3.29 -29.40 -10.59
CA ASP A 35 2.48 -28.95 -11.73
C ASP A 35 3.32 -28.06 -12.65
N LYS A 36 3.68 -28.62 -13.80
CA LYS A 36 4.30 -27.90 -14.91
C LYS A 36 3.35 -26.78 -15.35
N VAL A 37 3.65 -25.53 -15.00
CA VAL A 37 3.02 -24.36 -15.58
C VAL A 37 3.32 -24.32 -17.07
N THR A 38 2.38 -24.71 -17.92
CA THR A 38 2.59 -24.93 -19.35
C THR A 38 1.81 -23.99 -20.27
N THR A 39 1.09 -22.97 -19.76
CA THR A 39 0.32 -22.06 -20.62
C THR A 39 0.50 -20.59 -20.27
N ALA A 40 0.40 -19.71 -21.30
CA ALA A 40 0.40 -18.25 -21.12
C ALA A 40 -0.69 -17.78 -20.16
N THR A 41 -1.77 -18.55 -20.00
CA THR A 41 -2.87 -18.30 -19.08
C THR A 41 -2.41 -18.42 -17.62
N ASP A 42 -1.57 -19.40 -17.31
CA ASP A 42 -1.09 -19.65 -15.94
C ASP A 42 -0.12 -18.56 -15.48
N ALA A 43 0.77 -18.09 -16.37
CA ALA A 43 1.66 -16.96 -16.10
C ALA A 43 0.86 -15.67 -15.79
N THR A 44 -0.23 -15.44 -16.54
CA THR A 44 -1.12 -14.28 -16.31
C THR A 44 -1.87 -14.40 -14.99
N LEU A 45 -2.30 -15.60 -14.61
CA LEU A 45 -2.96 -15.86 -13.32
C LEU A 45 -1.98 -15.67 -12.15
N LEU A 46 -0.76 -16.18 -12.27
CA LEU A 46 0.28 -16.01 -11.26
C LEU A 46 0.65 -14.52 -11.08
N GLN A 47 0.76 -13.77 -12.17
CA GLN A 47 1.02 -12.34 -12.14
C GLN A 47 -0.14 -11.57 -11.46
N LYS A 48 -1.39 -11.92 -11.75
CA LYS A 48 -2.57 -11.36 -11.06
C LYS A 48 -2.58 -11.72 -9.58
N HIS A 49 -2.23 -12.96 -9.22
CA HIS A 49 -2.10 -13.39 -7.82
C HIS A 49 -1.09 -12.53 -7.06
N THR A 50 0.10 -12.36 -7.60
CA THR A 50 1.15 -11.51 -7.01
C THR A 50 0.67 -10.07 -6.85
N GLN A 51 -0.11 -9.55 -7.80
CA GLN A 51 -0.70 -8.21 -7.74
C GLN A 51 -1.59 -8.03 -6.49
N TYR A 52 -2.44 -8.99 -6.15
CA TYR A 52 -3.29 -8.89 -4.95
C TYR A 52 -2.51 -9.00 -3.64
N LEU A 53 -1.39 -9.71 -3.63
CA LEU A 53 -0.50 -9.77 -2.47
C LEU A 53 0.25 -8.45 -2.20
N THR A 54 0.36 -7.58 -3.20
CA THR A 54 1.10 -6.31 -3.13
C THR A 54 0.26 -5.10 -2.72
N GLY A 55 -1.03 -5.25 -2.45
CA GLY A 55 -1.91 -4.15 -2.04
C GLY A 55 -2.45 -3.36 -3.23
N SER A 56 -2.74 -4.02 -4.34
CA SER A 56 -3.21 -3.40 -5.58
C SER A 56 -4.51 -2.60 -5.43
N LEU A 57 -5.44 -3.07 -4.58
CA LEU A 57 -6.68 -2.34 -4.31
C LEU A 57 -6.39 -0.97 -3.70
N SER A 58 -5.53 -0.90 -2.67
CA SER A 58 -5.19 0.38 -2.05
C SER A 58 -4.41 1.30 -2.98
N GLN A 59 -3.45 0.75 -3.75
CA GLN A 59 -2.67 1.54 -4.71
C GLN A 59 -3.56 2.27 -5.73
N GLU A 60 -4.49 1.56 -6.34
CA GLU A 60 -5.35 2.13 -7.37
C GLU A 60 -6.26 3.23 -6.83
N PHE A 61 -6.82 3.05 -5.63
CA PHE A 61 -7.81 3.98 -5.09
C PHE A 61 -7.22 5.11 -4.25
N GLU A 62 -5.96 5.03 -3.80
CA GLU A 62 -5.31 6.13 -3.08
C GLU A 62 -4.65 7.15 -4.01
N SER A 63 -4.07 6.71 -5.12
CA SER A 63 -3.27 7.58 -5.99
C SER A 63 -3.46 7.34 -7.48
N ASN A 64 -4.50 6.60 -7.90
CA ASN A 64 -4.63 6.08 -9.26
C ASN A 64 -3.38 5.32 -9.72
N SER A 65 -2.73 4.61 -8.82
CA SER A 65 -1.46 3.90 -9.06
C SER A 65 -0.30 4.80 -9.49
N ASN A 66 -0.33 6.08 -9.13
CA ASN A 66 0.72 7.04 -9.47
C ASN A 66 1.71 7.24 -8.31
N PRO A 67 2.94 6.69 -8.40
CA PRO A 67 3.94 6.85 -7.36
C PRO A 67 4.48 8.28 -7.23
N ALA A 68 4.26 9.12 -8.25
CA ALA A 68 4.64 10.53 -8.25
C ALA A 68 3.53 11.47 -7.74
N ALA A 69 2.37 10.92 -7.34
CA ALA A 69 1.24 11.74 -6.89
C ALA A 69 1.62 12.60 -5.68
N ILE A 70 1.16 13.85 -5.70
CA ILE A 70 1.27 14.79 -4.58
C ILE A 70 -0.13 15.34 -4.32
N GLY A 71 -0.60 15.13 -3.09
CA GLY A 71 -1.91 15.55 -2.63
C GLY A 71 -1.83 16.53 -1.47
N PHE A 72 -2.99 17.03 -1.06
CA PHE A 72 -3.15 17.84 0.14
C PHE A 72 -4.53 17.59 0.77
N ASP A 73 -4.55 17.45 2.08
CA ASP A 73 -5.76 17.55 2.88
C ASP A 73 -5.49 18.31 4.18
N ASN A 74 -6.56 18.84 4.80
CA ASN A 74 -6.42 19.68 6.00
C ASN A 74 -5.89 18.93 7.22
N ALA A 75 -6.13 17.64 7.34
CA ALA A 75 -5.70 16.83 8.47
C ALA A 75 -4.27 16.33 8.29
N GLY A 76 -3.96 15.71 7.15
CA GLY A 76 -2.67 15.09 6.85
C GLY A 76 -1.61 16.04 6.30
N GLY A 77 -2.00 17.24 5.84
CA GLY A 77 -1.12 18.18 5.14
C GLY A 77 -0.81 17.69 3.72
N HIS A 78 0.40 17.97 3.25
CA HIS A 78 0.85 17.41 1.97
C HIS A 78 1.11 15.92 2.09
N SER A 79 0.77 15.18 1.03
CA SER A 79 0.90 13.73 0.97
C SER A 79 1.50 13.30 -0.38
N TYR A 80 2.28 12.23 -0.35
CA TYR A 80 3.14 11.84 -1.46
C TYR A 80 2.98 10.36 -1.81
N GLY A 81 3.01 10.07 -3.10
CA GLY A 81 3.12 8.72 -3.65
C GLY A 81 1.84 7.89 -3.63
N LEU A 82 2.02 6.59 -3.84
CA LEU A 82 0.95 5.61 -3.98
C LEU A 82 -0.01 5.56 -2.81
N TYR A 83 0.50 5.76 -1.59
CA TYR A 83 -0.24 5.59 -0.35
C TYR A 83 -0.46 6.91 0.38
N GLN A 84 -0.25 8.03 -0.32
CA GLN A 84 -0.45 9.36 0.24
C GLN A 84 0.25 9.51 1.60
N ILE A 85 1.57 9.28 1.61
CA ILE A 85 2.43 9.39 2.79
C ILE A 85 2.38 10.84 3.28
N ALA A 86 1.68 11.05 4.41
CA ALA A 86 1.29 12.37 4.87
C ALA A 86 2.39 13.02 5.73
N THR A 87 2.52 14.35 5.61
CA THR A 87 3.57 15.12 6.29
C THR A 87 3.20 15.50 7.72
N ARG A 88 1.97 16.01 7.97
CA ARG A 88 1.53 16.48 9.29
C ARG A 88 1.39 15.34 10.31
N SER A 89 1.01 14.15 9.86
CA SER A 89 0.91 12.97 10.73
C SER A 89 2.25 12.38 11.15
N GLY A 90 3.37 12.91 10.65
CA GLY A 90 4.70 12.37 10.87
C GLY A 90 5.05 11.17 9.98
N THR A 91 4.11 10.66 9.18
CA THR A 91 4.32 9.46 8.35
C THR A 91 5.43 9.66 7.32
N MET A 92 5.59 10.88 6.77
CA MET A 92 6.71 11.19 5.87
C MET A 92 8.06 11.09 6.59
N LYS A 93 8.16 11.62 7.81
CA LYS A 93 9.38 11.49 8.64
C LYS A 93 9.71 10.02 8.89
N GLU A 94 8.71 9.23 9.29
CA GLU A 94 8.88 7.77 9.49
C GLU A 94 9.33 7.05 8.20
N TYR A 95 8.83 7.48 7.04
CA TYR A 95 9.22 6.91 5.76
C TYR A 95 10.68 7.22 5.40
N LEU A 96 11.12 8.46 5.59
CA LEU A 96 12.53 8.85 5.36
C LEU A 96 13.47 8.09 6.30
N GLU A 97 13.11 7.94 7.57
CA GLU A 97 13.84 7.14 8.54
C GLU A 97 13.88 5.64 8.16
N TYR A 98 12.75 5.11 7.70
CA TYR A 98 12.66 3.74 7.19
C TYR A 98 13.61 3.50 6.02
N LEU A 99 13.63 4.40 5.02
CA LEU A 99 14.53 4.33 3.89
C LEU A 99 16.01 4.38 4.34
N ALA A 100 16.36 5.33 5.21
CA ALA A 100 17.72 5.53 5.70
C ALA A 100 18.29 4.33 6.47
N ASN A 101 17.43 3.64 7.22
CA ASN A 101 17.81 2.50 8.05
C ASN A 101 17.58 1.13 7.37
N HIS A 102 17.12 1.12 6.13
CA HIS A 102 16.80 -0.12 5.42
C HIS A 102 18.09 -0.85 5.01
N PRO A 103 18.14 -2.21 5.06
CA PRO A 103 19.31 -2.96 4.61
C PRO A 103 19.59 -2.80 3.10
N ASN A 104 18.57 -2.56 2.28
CA ASN A 104 18.73 -2.36 0.84
C ASN A 104 19.43 -1.03 0.55
N PRO A 105 20.61 -1.04 -0.14
CA PRO A 105 21.38 0.16 -0.47
C PRO A 105 20.60 1.16 -1.34
N ALA A 106 19.72 0.69 -2.24
CA ALA A 106 18.91 1.57 -3.07
C ALA A 106 17.95 2.43 -2.22
N TYR A 107 17.37 1.86 -1.16
CA TYR A 107 16.49 2.62 -0.26
C TYR A 107 17.25 3.68 0.53
N LYS A 108 18.47 3.36 0.98
CA LYS A 108 19.37 4.35 1.63
C LYS A 108 19.69 5.51 0.71
N ASN A 109 19.99 5.22 -0.55
CA ASN A 109 20.24 6.25 -1.55
C ASN A 109 19.01 7.11 -1.82
N PHE A 110 17.80 6.52 -1.83
CA PHE A 110 16.57 7.31 -1.93
C PHE A 110 16.38 8.25 -0.73
N ALA A 111 16.71 7.78 0.49
CA ALA A 111 16.69 8.62 1.68
C ALA A 111 17.69 9.79 1.57
N GLU A 112 18.91 9.54 1.10
CA GLU A 112 19.91 10.56 0.90
C GLU A 112 19.46 11.63 -0.09
N ILE A 113 18.95 11.22 -1.26
CA ILE A 113 18.44 12.14 -2.29
C ILE A 113 17.29 13.01 -1.73
N LEU A 114 16.33 12.41 -1.02
CA LEU A 114 15.19 13.14 -0.46
C LEU A 114 15.60 14.05 0.69
N ASN A 115 16.56 13.64 1.54
CA ASN A 115 17.05 14.45 2.64
C ASN A 115 17.85 15.66 2.11
N ASN A 116 18.70 15.46 1.08
CA ASN A 116 19.43 16.55 0.43
C ASN A 116 18.50 17.55 -0.28
N ALA A 117 17.31 17.09 -0.70
CA ALA A 117 16.25 17.93 -1.27
C ALA A 117 15.37 18.64 -0.20
N GLY A 118 15.79 18.62 1.07
CA GLY A 118 15.09 19.28 2.18
C GLY A 118 14.34 18.34 3.13
N GLY A 119 14.35 17.03 2.89
CA GLY A 119 13.81 16.02 3.78
C GLY A 119 12.33 16.27 4.17
N ASN A 120 11.99 15.99 5.43
CA ASN A 120 10.63 16.19 5.92
C ASN A 120 10.19 17.67 5.85
N PHE A 121 11.10 18.64 6.04
CA PHE A 121 10.78 20.06 5.91
C PHE A 121 10.44 20.40 4.46
N GLY A 122 11.22 19.94 3.49
CA GLY A 122 10.96 20.12 2.06
C GLY A 122 9.61 19.53 1.65
N ALA A 123 9.29 18.34 2.15
CA ALA A 123 7.98 17.70 1.91
C ALA A 123 6.82 18.50 2.51
N MET A 124 6.94 18.98 3.76
CA MET A 124 5.90 19.77 4.43
C MET A 124 5.61 21.08 3.73
N ASN A 125 6.64 21.74 3.17
CA ASN A 125 6.54 23.06 2.55
C ASN A 125 6.44 22.99 1.02
N ARG A 126 6.40 21.80 0.43
CA ARG A 126 6.34 21.60 -1.02
C ARG A 126 7.46 22.32 -1.77
N THR A 127 8.68 22.28 -1.24
CA THR A 127 9.79 22.89 -1.96
C THR A 127 9.96 22.26 -3.34
N SER A 128 10.31 23.07 -4.34
CA SER A 128 10.55 22.57 -5.72
C SER A 128 11.57 21.43 -5.74
N ASP A 129 12.61 21.53 -4.90
CA ASP A 129 13.67 20.53 -4.84
C ASP A 129 13.16 19.18 -4.36
N PHE A 130 12.33 19.16 -3.28
CA PHE A 130 11.75 17.94 -2.78
C PHE A 130 10.74 17.32 -3.78
N GLU A 131 9.85 18.14 -4.35
CA GLU A 131 8.90 17.65 -5.35
C GLU A 131 9.60 17.07 -6.60
N ASN A 132 10.65 17.74 -7.08
CA ASN A 132 11.42 17.28 -8.23
C ASN A 132 12.16 15.98 -7.92
N ALA A 133 12.80 15.88 -6.75
CA ALA A 133 13.44 14.66 -6.28
C ALA A 133 12.44 13.50 -6.17
N TRP A 134 11.27 13.73 -5.53
CA TRP A 134 10.23 12.72 -5.43
C TRP A 134 9.74 12.23 -6.79
N LYS A 135 9.38 13.14 -7.70
CA LYS A 135 8.92 12.81 -9.06
C LYS A 135 9.97 12.06 -9.88
N LYS A 136 11.26 12.40 -9.68
CA LYS A 136 12.38 11.69 -10.31
C LYS A 136 12.49 10.27 -9.78
N LEU A 137 12.46 10.08 -8.47
CA LEU A 137 12.53 8.77 -7.82
C LEU A 137 11.31 7.90 -8.15
N ALA A 138 10.13 8.48 -8.30
CA ALA A 138 8.91 7.77 -8.63
C ALA A 138 8.93 7.04 -10.00
N ARG A 139 9.96 7.26 -10.82
CA ARG A 139 10.19 6.54 -12.07
C ARG A 139 10.86 5.17 -11.87
N TYR A 140 11.38 4.91 -10.66
CA TYR A 140 12.04 3.64 -10.33
C TYR A 140 11.08 2.69 -9.64
N SER A 141 11.05 1.45 -10.10
CA SER A 141 10.23 0.38 -9.52
C SER A 141 10.56 0.13 -8.06
N GLU A 142 11.85 0.20 -7.70
CA GLU A 142 12.35 0.02 -6.34
C GLU A 142 11.81 1.11 -5.39
N PHE A 143 11.68 2.35 -5.86
CA PHE A 143 11.07 3.42 -5.06
C PHE A 143 9.57 3.19 -4.84
N THR A 144 8.88 2.67 -5.85
CA THR A 144 7.50 2.22 -5.74
C THR A 144 7.37 1.07 -4.74
N SER A 145 8.27 0.09 -4.81
CA SER A 145 8.33 -1.05 -3.89
C SER A 145 8.58 -0.59 -2.45
N SER A 146 9.47 0.37 -2.22
CA SER A 146 9.76 0.90 -0.89
C SER A 146 8.54 1.55 -0.23
N GLN A 147 7.71 2.26 -1.00
CA GLN A 147 6.44 2.83 -0.51
C GLN A 147 5.48 1.71 -0.07
N SER A 148 5.35 0.65 -0.87
CA SER A 148 4.49 -0.49 -0.58
C SER A 148 4.95 -1.25 0.67
N GLU A 149 6.25 -1.48 0.80
CA GLU A 149 6.85 -2.18 1.93
C GLU A 149 6.71 -1.38 3.23
N PHE A 150 7.01 -0.08 3.18
CA PHE A 150 6.83 0.81 4.33
C PHE A 150 5.40 0.80 4.86
N ILE A 151 4.42 0.98 3.98
CA ILE A 151 3.00 0.97 4.38
C ILE A 151 2.58 -0.41 4.87
N GLY A 152 3.08 -1.48 4.26
CA GLY A 152 2.87 -2.84 4.73
C GLY A 152 3.33 -3.01 6.19
N LYS A 153 4.55 -2.59 6.50
CA LYS A 153 5.10 -2.67 7.88
C LYS A 153 4.36 -1.76 8.87
N ASN A 154 4.12 -0.50 8.50
CA ASN A 154 3.65 0.50 9.46
C ASN A 154 2.13 0.50 9.69
N ARG A 155 1.33 0.13 8.70
CA ARG A 155 -0.13 0.18 8.83
C ARG A 155 -0.76 -1.20 8.83
N TYR A 156 -0.51 -2.00 7.80
CA TYR A 156 -1.15 -3.30 7.66
C TYR A 156 -0.79 -4.25 8.82
N ASN A 157 0.49 -4.40 9.15
CA ASN A 157 0.91 -5.31 10.23
C ASN A 157 0.35 -4.87 11.59
N LYS A 158 0.27 -3.55 11.86
CA LYS A 158 -0.37 -3.04 13.09
C LYS A 158 -1.84 -3.46 13.16
N ILE A 159 -2.56 -3.39 12.03
CA ILE A 159 -3.97 -3.81 11.98
C ILE A 159 -4.09 -5.33 12.11
N ILE A 160 -3.26 -6.11 11.42
CA ILE A 160 -3.25 -7.57 11.54
C ILE A 160 -3.05 -8.00 13.00
N ASN A 161 -2.09 -7.37 13.71
CA ASN A 161 -1.86 -7.67 15.12
C ASN A 161 -3.08 -7.34 16.02
N ARG A 162 -3.85 -6.29 15.67
CA ARG A 162 -5.03 -5.88 16.42
C ARG A 162 -6.28 -6.71 16.15
N ILE A 163 -6.27 -7.54 15.10
CA ILE A 163 -7.41 -8.39 14.73
C ILE A 163 -7.10 -9.88 14.91
N GLN A 164 -5.97 -10.22 15.55
CA GLN A 164 -5.59 -11.63 15.80
C GLN A 164 -6.55 -12.35 16.75
N ASP A 165 -7.27 -11.63 17.58
CA ASP A 165 -8.27 -12.13 18.52
C ASP A 165 -9.58 -12.57 17.83
N ILE A 166 -9.80 -12.23 16.56
CA ILE A 166 -11.00 -12.64 15.82
C ILE A 166 -10.97 -14.16 15.57
N LYS A 167 -11.72 -14.89 16.39
CA LYS A 167 -11.80 -16.35 16.31
C LYS A 167 -12.30 -16.83 14.96
N GLY A 168 -11.56 -17.77 14.35
CA GLY A 168 -11.92 -18.35 13.06
C GLY A 168 -11.52 -17.54 11.83
N LEU A 169 -10.95 -16.34 11.99
CA LEU A 169 -10.35 -15.59 10.90
C LEU A 169 -8.91 -16.08 10.65
N ASN A 170 -8.77 -17.19 9.94
CA ASN A 170 -7.45 -17.67 9.53
C ASN A 170 -7.10 -17.13 8.15
N LEU A 171 -6.41 -15.99 8.11
CA LEU A 171 -6.04 -15.31 6.86
C LEU A 171 -5.10 -16.13 5.95
N GLN A 172 -4.43 -17.15 6.48
CA GLN A 172 -3.58 -18.03 5.67
C GLN A 172 -4.41 -19.05 4.86
N LYS A 173 -5.62 -19.37 5.36
CA LYS A 173 -6.56 -20.28 4.69
C LYS A 173 -7.60 -19.55 3.85
N ARG A 174 -7.58 -18.24 3.81
CA ARG A 174 -8.52 -17.40 3.05
C ARG A 174 -7.92 -16.98 1.73
N HIS A 175 -8.78 -16.68 0.78
CA HIS A 175 -8.34 -16.11 -0.49
C HIS A 175 -7.46 -14.86 -0.27
N PRO A 176 -6.33 -14.69 -0.98
CA PRO A 176 -5.40 -13.56 -0.78
C PRO A 176 -6.04 -12.19 -0.85
N VAL A 177 -7.11 -12.04 -1.63
CA VAL A 177 -7.84 -10.78 -1.74
C VAL A 177 -8.41 -10.28 -0.41
N ILE A 178 -8.69 -11.17 0.56
CA ILE A 178 -9.13 -10.77 1.92
C ILE A 178 -8.03 -9.94 2.59
N LYS A 179 -6.77 -10.36 2.48
CA LYS A 179 -5.62 -9.61 3.00
C LYS A 179 -5.50 -8.25 2.32
N ASP A 180 -5.78 -8.17 1.02
CA ASP A 180 -5.71 -6.92 0.26
C ASP A 180 -6.85 -5.95 0.63
N VAL A 181 -8.06 -6.45 0.86
CA VAL A 181 -9.18 -5.65 1.41
C VAL A 181 -8.82 -5.09 2.78
N ILE A 182 -8.31 -5.92 3.70
CA ILE A 182 -7.87 -5.48 5.04
C ILE A 182 -6.74 -4.44 4.92
N ARG A 183 -5.80 -4.64 3.98
CA ARG A 183 -4.72 -3.69 3.72
C ARG A 183 -5.27 -2.35 3.22
N SER A 184 -6.22 -2.36 2.29
CA SER A 184 -6.88 -1.14 1.82
C SER A 184 -7.59 -0.40 2.96
N MET A 185 -8.27 -1.12 3.85
CA MET A 185 -8.87 -0.54 5.05
C MET A 185 -7.80 0.08 5.96
N ALA A 186 -6.68 -0.62 6.20
CA ALA A 186 -5.59 -0.16 7.05
C ALA A 186 -4.89 1.11 6.50
N VAL A 187 -4.75 1.22 5.18
CA VAL A 187 -4.18 2.40 4.52
C VAL A 187 -5.08 3.61 4.70
N GLN A 188 -6.39 3.43 4.48
CA GLN A 188 -7.35 4.53 4.53
C GLN A 188 -7.69 4.96 5.97
N HIS A 189 -7.85 4.00 6.88
CA HIS A 189 -8.31 4.26 8.24
C HIS A 189 -7.21 3.91 9.25
N GLY A 190 -6.71 4.89 10.00
CA GLY A 190 -5.72 4.65 11.05
C GLY A 190 -6.18 3.69 12.15
N GLN A 191 -7.50 3.51 12.28
CA GLN A 191 -8.16 2.59 13.22
C GLN A 191 -9.03 1.56 12.49
N ALA A 192 -8.52 0.97 11.41
CA ALA A 192 -9.25 0.00 10.60
C ALA A 192 -9.72 -1.24 11.38
N GLN A 193 -9.08 -1.57 12.53
CA GLN A 193 -9.57 -2.65 13.39
C GLN A 193 -11.02 -2.43 13.85
N ILE A 194 -11.49 -1.18 14.02
CA ILE A 194 -12.86 -0.90 14.44
C ILE A 194 -13.88 -1.42 13.43
N PRO A 195 -13.90 -0.97 12.17
CA PRO A 195 -14.84 -1.51 11.19
C PRO A 195 -14.61 -3.00 10.91
N ILE A 196 -13.37 -3.52 11.04
CA ILE A 196 -13.12 -4.96 10.89
C ILE A 196 -13.79 -5.76 12.01
N HIS A 197 -13.65 -5.35 13.27
CA HIS A 197 -14.33 -6.00 14.40
C HIS A 197 -15.84 -5.88 14.28
N ASN A 198 -16.38 -4.74 13.84
CA ASN A 198 -17.81 -4.57 13.61
C ASN A 198 -18.34 -5.52 12.53
N ALA A 199 -17.55 -5.76 11.47
CA ALA A 199 -17.93 -6.67 10.39
C ALA A 199 -17.95 -8.14 10.82
N ILE A 200 -16.91 -8.57 11.54
CA ILE A 200 -16.61 -10.00 11.72
C ILE A 200 -16.22 -10.38 13.14
N GLY A 201 -15.83 -9.43 14.00
CA GLY A 201 -15.24 -9.69 15.31
C GLY A 201 -16.19 -10.32 16.33
N THR A 202 -17.49 -10.06 16.23
CA THR A 202 -18.53 -10.59 17.14
C THR A 202 -19.07 -11.95 16.72
N ASN A 203 -18.66 -12.46 15.55
CA ASN A 203 -19.18 -13.70 15.00
C ASN A 203 -18.37 -14.91 15.46
N SER A 204 -18.98 -15.76 16.30
CA SER A 204 -18.38 -17.01 16.77
C SER A 204 -18.15 -18.05 15.65
N ASN A 205 -18.79 -17.89 14.49
CA ASN A 205 -18.79 -18.87 13.40
C ASN A 205 -18.18 -18.33 12.08
N ILE A 206 -17.24 -17.39 12.15
CA ILE A 206 -16.61 -16.79 10.97
C ILE A 206 -15.84 -17.83 10.11
N SER A 207 -15.37 -18.92 10.73
CA SER A 207 -14.70 -20.00 10.02
C SER A 207 -15.55 -20.65 8.93
N SER A 208 -16.88 -20.67 9.10
CA SER A 208 -17.84 -21.20 8.11
C SER A 208 -18.27 -20.19 7.05
N TRP A 209 -17.88 -18.92 7.17
CA TRP A 209 -18.28 -17.91 6.19
C TRP A 209 -17.46 -18.08 4.90
N SER A 210 -18.13 -17.89 3.76
CA SER A 210 -17.45 -17.76 2.49
C SER A 210 -16.60 -16.47 2.45
N ASP A 211 -15.57 -16.45 1.62
CA ASP A 211 -14.74 -15.27 1.42
C ASP A 211 -15.54 -14.11 0.83
N GLU A 212 -16.52 -14.41 -0.04
CA GLU A 212 -17.48 -13.43 -0.54
C GLU A 212 -18.27 -12.76 0.60
N LYS A 213 -18.76 -13.55 1.55
CA LYS A 213 -19.50 -13.03 2.71
C LYS A 213 -18.61 -12.14 3.57
N ILE A 214 -17.35 -12.54 3.78
CA ILE A 214 -16.38 -11.75 4.54
C ILE A 214 -16.12 -10.40 3.84
N ILE A 215 -15.83 -10.40 2.52
CA ILE A 215 -15.60 -9.18 1.75
C ILE A 215 -16.82 -8.25 1.86
N ASN A 216 -18.02 -8.78 1.64
CA ASN A 216 -19.24 -7.99 1.71
C ASN A 216 -19.41 -7.35 3.08
N SER A 217 -19.25 -8.10 4.18
CA SER A 217 -19.36 -7.58 5.54
C SER A 217 -18.29 -6.51 5.85
N LEU A 218 -17.06 -6.70 5.36
CA LEU A 218 -15.98 -5.69 5.53
C LEU A 218 -16.33 -4.37 4.83
N TYR A 219 -16.88 -4.42 3.61
CA TYR A 219 -17.28 -3.20 2.90
C TYR A 219 -18.50 -2.53 3.49
N ASP A 220 -19.48 -3.30 3.98
CA ASP A 220 -20.65 -2.75 4.67
C ASP A 220 -20.21 -2.00 5.94
N ALA A 221 -19.44 -2.65 6.83
CA ALA A 221 -18.95 -2.02 8.06
C ALA A 221 -17.99 -0.84 7.80
N ARG A 222 -17.18 -0.89 6.74
CA ARG A 222 -16.33 0.22 6.31
C ARG A 222 -17.14 1.42 5.85
N THR A 223 -18.25 1.17 5.16
CA THR A 223 -19.19 2.20 4.71
C THR A 223 -19.87 2.87 5.90
N ASP A 224 -20.38 2.09 6.86
CA ASP A 224 -21.01 2.59 8.08
C ASP A 224 -20.02 3.40 8.93
N TYR A 225 -18.79 2.90 9.07
CA TYR A 225 -17.73 3.62 9.79
C TYR A 225 -17.40 4.96 9.14
N MET A 226 -17.28 5.00 7.80
CA MET A 226 -17.05 6.25 7.08
C MET A 226 -18.25 7.20 7.18
N ALA A 227 -19.47 6.72 7.09
CA ALA A 227 -20.68 7.51 7.21
C ALA A 227 -20.83 8.12 8.61
N GLY A 228 -20.34 7.44 9.64
CA GLY A 228 -20.34 7.91 11.03
C GLY A 228 -19.32 9.03 11.34
N ILE A 229 -18.39 9.34 10.43
CA ILE A 229 -17.43 10.43 10.59
C ILE A 229 -18.13 11.76 10.26
N HIS A 230 -18.20 12.68 11.22
CA HIS A 230 -18.80 13.99 11.03
C HIS A 230 -17.74 15.00 10.53
N TYR A 231 -17.89 15.44 9.29
CA TYR A 231 -17.12 16.54 8.71
C TYR A 231 -17.95 17.81 8.70
N THR A 232 -17.29 18.96 8.97
CA THR A 232 -17.90 20.27 8.91
C THR A 232 -17.54 21.02 7.63
N ASP A 233 -16.40 20.71 7.02
CA ASP A 233 -15.98 21.28 5.76
C ASP A 233 -16.70 20.65 4.56
N SER A 234 -17.20 21.48 3.66
CA SER A 234 -17.97 21.04 2.50
C SER A 234 -17.18 20.17 1.51
N ASN A 235 -15.86 20.37 1.41
CA ASN A 235 -15.00 19.56 0.53
C ASN A 235 -14.76 18.19 1.13
N ASP A 236 -14.61 18.12 2.46
CA ASP A 236 -14.43 16.85 3.16
C ASP A 236 -15.73 16.03 3.15
N ILE A 237 -16.90 16.70 3.27
CA ILE A 237 -18.21 16.04 3.05
C ILE A 237 -18.33 15.50 1.64
N LYS A 238 -17.94 16.25 0.60
CA LYS A 238 -17.94 15.78 -0.80
C LYS A 238 -16.98 14.61 -1.00
N LYS A 239 -15.80 14.62 -0.39
CA LYS A 239 -14.85 13.50 -0.43
C LYS A 239 -15.44 12.26 0.22
N GLN A 240 -16.06 12.39 1.41
CA GLN A 240 -16.74 11.30 2.10
C GLN A 240 -17.83 10.67 1.21
N GLN A 241 -18.70 11.48 0.60
CA GLN A 241 -19.74 11.01 -0.30
C GLN A 241 -19.15 10.30 -1.54
N ASN A 242 -18.07 10.82 -2.11
CA ASN A 242 -17.40 10.16 -3.23
C ASN A 242 -16.78 8.81 -2.82
N ILE A 243 -16.23 8.72 -1.62
CA ILE A 243 -15.67 7.47 -1.09
C ILE A 243 -16.81 6.43 -0.93
N ILE A 244 -17.89 6.79 -0.25
CA ILE A 244 -19.02 5.90 0.02
C ILE A 244 -19.71 5.46 -1.28
N HIS A 245 -20.05 6.41 -2.15
CA HIS A 245 -20.91 6.13 -3.31
C HIS A 245 -20.19 5.75 -4.60
N LYS A 246 -18.87 6.04 -4.71
CA LYS A 246 -18.11 5.74 -5.93
C LYS A 246 -16.95 4.79 -5.69
N ARG A 247 -16.09 5.09 -4.69
CA ARG A 247 -14.88 4.29 -4.44
C ARG A 247 -15.22 2.91 -3.89
N TYR A 248 -15.94 2.83 -2.78
CA TYR A 248 -16.25 1.55 -2.13
C TYR A 248 -16.99 0.56 -3.02
N PRO A 249 -18.04 0.94 -3.76
CA PRO A 249 -18.69 0.02 -4.70
C PRO A 249 -17.76 -0.53 -5.77
N LYS A 250 -16.86 0.31 -6.33
CA LYS A 250 -15.88 -0.11 -7.33
C LYS A 250 -14.84 -1.06 -6.75
N GLU A 251 -14.29 -0.71 -5.59
CA GLU A 251 -13.28 -1.49 -4.90
C GLU A 251 -13.84 -2.85 -4.45
N ARG A 252 -15.06 -2.86 -3.88
CA ARG A 252 -15.82 -4.09 -3.53
C ARG A 252 -16.02 -4.99 -4.74
N LYS A 253 -16.48 -4.42 -5.87
CA LYS A 253 -16.64 -5.18 -7.11
C LYS A 253 -15.35 -5.84 -7.54
N LYS A 254 -14.23 -5.11 -7.54
CA LYS A 254 -12.92 -5.66 -7.90
C LYS A 254 -12.49 -6.78 -6.96
N ALA A 255 -12.68 -6.62 -5.65
CA ALA A 255 -12.38 -7.66 -4.67
C ALA A 255 -13.21 -8.93 -4.92
N LEU A 256 -14.49 -8.79 -5.20
CA LEU A 256 -15.37 -9.92 -5.54
C LEU A 256 -15.02 -10.57 -6.89
N ASP A 257 -14.63 -9.78 -7.90
CA ASP A 257 -14.18 -10.32 -9.18
C ASP A 257 -12.87 -11.10 -9.03
N ALA A 258 -11.99 -10.69 -8.11
CA ALA A 258 -10.77 -11.41 -7.79
C ALA A 258 -11.02 -12.82 -7.21
N LEU A 259 -12.11 -13.02 -6.47
CA LEU A 259 -12.48 -14.36 -5.97
C LEU A 259 -12.76 -15.40 -7.06
N LYS A 260 -13.06 -14.95 -8.28
CA LYS A 260 -13.32 -15.84 -9.43
C LYS A 260 -12.05 -16.42 -10.02
N ILE A 261 -10.89 -15.90 -9.64
CA ILE A 261 -9.60 -16.39 -10.08
C ILE A 261 -9.27 -17.64 -9.24
N LYS A 262 -9.28 -18.81 -9.87
CA LYS A 262 -8.90 -20.07 -9.21
C LYS A 262 -7.38 -20.10 -9.01
N TYR A 263 -6.96 -20.61 -7.86
CA TYR A 263 -5.57 -20.85 -7.49
C TYR A 263 -5.23 -22.32 -7.61
#